data_f93a36aefbcdd73d4a55546aa46ff6f4
#
_entry.id   f93a36aefbcdd73d4a55546aa46ff6f4
#
_cell.length_a   1.000
_cell.length_b   1.000
_cell.length_c   1.000
_cell.angle_alpha   90.00
_cell.angle_beta   90.00
_cell.angle_gamma   90.00
#
_symmetry.space_group_name_H-M   'P 1'
#
loop_
_entity.id
_entity.type
_entity.pdbx_description
1 polymer ?
#
loop_
_entity_poly.entity_id
_entity_poly.type
_entity_poly.pdbx_seq_one_letter_code
_entity_poly.pdbx_strand_id
1 'polypeptide(L)'
;MGLIATLPDLEIVFVFSDINDIHTDFKPILPIMSDLSSIETAEGSSQANQINCVKTFEDLFSTPFHGDVNALCWKRELIGDFSEIVNQVELNGNMAELNQEELCELQLSRQGKLAREILLNDMKILKDHGASPILNLIKCYDRDDSYPFFPTDVYSFHVDRSPVATDTFLCTYQGEASEIIPNSQAIQKVLVPEIRDELKKLYDGAEVGFESFLTECFFDLHYQAKPNAQTINLGLGHLWKLAVDHPGSKVLPCVHRAPIEKNGQIRLMIIC
;
A
#
# COMPACT_ATOMS: atom_id res chain seq x y z
N MET A 1 -26.06 -5.13 -32.20
CA MET A 1 -24.68 -4.82 -32.61
C MET A 1 -24.07 -4.15 -31.39
N GLY A 2 -23.52 -4.95 -30.45
CA GLY A 2 -23.07 -4.48 -29.15
C GLY A 2 -21.66 -3.88 -29.27
N LEU A 3 -21.50 -2.67 -28.78
CA LEU A 3 -20.17 -2.11 -28.47
C LEU A 3 -19.69 -2.75 -27.17
N ILE A 4 -18.69 -3.61 -27.29
CA ILE A 4 -17.87 -4.05 -26.17
C ILE A 4 -16.88 -2.92 -25.92
N ALA A 5 -17.08 -2.15 -24.85
CA ALA A 5 -16.05 -1.26 -24.34
C ALA A 5 -15.02 -2.14 -23.62
N THR A 6 -13.87 -2.33 -24.25
CA THR A 6 -12.70 -2.91 -23.59
C THR A 6 -12.09 -1.83 -22.73
N LEU A 7 -12.18 -2.02 -21.40
CA LEU A 7 -11.39 -1.25 -20.44
C LEU A 7 -9.91 -1.64 -20.63
N PRO A 8 -8.98 -0.69 -20.57
CA PRO A 8 -7.56 -1.02 -20.58
C PRO A 8 -7.20 -1.79 -19.31
N ASP A 9 -6.49 -2.90 -19.52
CA ASP A 9 -6.07 -3.88 -18.56
C ASP A 9 -5.28 -3.24 -17.41
N LEU A 10 -5.88 -3.16 -16.24
CA LEU A 10 -5.14 -3.08 -14.99
C LEU A 10 -4.86 -4.52 -14.56
N GLU A 11 -4.01 -5.20 -15.31
CA GLU A 11 -3.41 -6.44 -14.85
C GLU A 11 -2.41 -6.09 -13.75
N ILE A 12 -2.79 -6.41 -12.49
CA ILE A 12 -1.77 -6.66 -11.47
C ILE A 12 -1.15 -7.99 -11.86
N VAL A 13 -0.13 -7.93 -12.71
CA VAL A 13 0.60 -9.11 -13.18
C VAL A 13 1.52 -9.58 -12.07
N PHE A 14 1.12 -10.64 -11.38
CA PHE A 14 2.07 -11.45 -10.60
C PHE A 14 2.93 -12.24 -11.59
N VAL A 15 4.15 -11.75 -11.85
CA VAL A 15 5.15 -12.49 -12.62
C VAL A 15 5.87 -13.45 -11.67
N PHE A 16 5.59 -14.73 -11.81
CA PHE A 16 6.44 -15.79 -11.26
C PHE A 16 7.64 -15.99 -12.21
N SER A 17 8.83 -15.64 -11.77
CA SER A 17 10.08 -16.05 -12.44
C SER A 17 10.95 -16.82 -11.46
N ASP A 18 11.16 -18.11 -11.79
CA ASP A 18 12.20 -18.96 -11.19
C ASP A 18 13.59 -18.43 -11.57
N ILE A 19 14.41 -18.12 -10.59
CA ILE A 19 15.87 -18.05 -10.78
C ILE A 19 16.58 -18.60 -9.56
N ASN A 20 17.38 -19.66 -9.81
CA ASN A 20 18.31 -20.29 -8.88
C ASN A 20 19.59 -19.47 -8.67
N ASP A 21 20.07 -19.51 -7.41
CA ASP A 21 21.45 -19.41 -6.94
C ASP A 21 22.33 -18.20 -7.32
N ILE A 22 22.53 -17.33 -6.33
CA ILE A 22 23.85 -16.75 -6.04
C ILE A 22 24.01 -16.60 -4.52
N HIS A 23 24.92 -17.40 -3.94
CA HIS A 23 25.37 -17.27 -2.55
C HIS A 23 26.31 -16.07 -2.40
N THR A 24 25.96 -15.11 -1.56
CA THR A 24 26.93 -14.19 -0.96
C THR A 24 26.63 -14.06 0.53
N ASP A 25 27.65 -14.36 1.34
CA ASP A 25 27.64 -14.26 2.79
C ASP A 25 27.48 -12.79 3.26
N PHE A 26 26.31 -12.42 3.77
CA PHE A 26 26.10 -11.19 4.51
C PHE A 26 25.86 -11.48 5.99
N LYS A 27 26.69 -10.91 6.86
CA LYS A 27 26.43 -10.86 8.28
C LYS A 27 25.38 -9.79 8.58
N PRO A 28 24.33 -10.06 9.36
CA PRO A 28 23.34 -9.07 9.73
C PRO A 28 23.93 -8.02 10.66
N ILE A 29 23.71 -6.74 10.34
CA ILE A 29 23.99 -5.62 11.24
C ILE A 29 22.80 -5.51 12.20
N LEU A 30 23.03 -5.81 13.48
CA LEU A 30 22.03 -5.65 14.53
C LEU A 30 21.82 -4.16 14.83
N PRO A 31 20.59 -3.68 15.02
CA PRO A 31 20.32 -2.32 15.44
C PRO A 31 20.72 -2.10 16.90
N ILE A 32 21.37 -0.98 17.18
CA ILE A 32 21.71 -0.52 18.51
C ILE A 32 20.41 -0.07 19.19
N MET A 33 20.01 -0.79 20.23
CA MET A 33 18.86 -0.43 21.07
C MET A 33 19.21 0.83 21.90
N SER A 34 18.47 1.91 21.69
CA SER A 34 18.35 3.01 22.64
C SER A 34 16.97 2.97 23.29
N ASP A 35 16.95 2.90 24.62
CA ASP A 35 15.76 2.98 25.45
C ASP A 35 14.96 4.25 25.17
N LEU A 36 13.71 4.09 24.80
CA LEU A 36 12.69 5.14 24.82
C LEU A 36 11.44 4.62 25.56
N SER A 37 11.51 4.70 26.88
CA SER A 37 10.35 4.69 27.76
C SER A 37 9.84 6.13 27.87
N SER A 38 8.76 6.48 27.19
CA SER A 38 7.71 7.42 27.60
C SER A 38 6.96 7.96 26.36
N ILE A 39 5.86 7.30 26.03
CA ILE A 39 4.74 7.99 25.36
C ILE A 39 3.51 7.58 26.19
N GLU A 40 3.00 8.57 26.92
CA GLU A 40 1.78 8.47 27.71
C GLU A 40 0.59 8.13 26.80
N THR A 41 -0.19 7.17 27.28
CA THR A 41 -1.47 6.76 26.69
C THR A 41 -2.48 7.88 26.85
N ALA A 42 -2.83 8.54 25.75
CA ALA A 42 -4.05 9.33 25.66
C ALA A 42 -5.24 8.37 25.53
N GLU A 43 -6.12 8.37 26.51
CA GLU A 43 -7.38 7.64 26.50
C GLU A 43 -8.30 8.13 25.38
N GLY A 44 -8.88 7.18 24.62
CA GLY A 44 -10.17 7.37 23.95
C GLY A 44 -10.14 7.75 22.49
N SER A 45 -9.86 6.80 21.59
CA SER A 45 -10.50 6.82 20.27
C SER A 45 -10.52 5.39 19.69
N SER A 46 -11.54 5.06 18.90
CA SER A 46 -11.67 3.81 18.14
C SER A 46 -10.50 3.56 17.14
N GLN A 47 -9.58 4.49 17.02
CA GLN A 47 -8.34 4.37 16.25
C GLN A 47 -7.36 3.37 16.84
N ALA A 48 -7.33 3.21 18.18
CA ALA A 48 -6.35 2.38 18.87
C ALA A 48 -6.51 0.88 18.57
N ASN A 49 -7.69 0.43 18.15
CA ASN A 49 -7.99 -1.00 18.04
C ASN A 49 -7.65 -1.60 16.66
N GLN A 50 -7.49 -0.80 15.61
CA GLN A 50 -7.28 -1.30 14.24
C GLN A 50 -5.81 -1.59 13.91
N ILE A 51 -4.88 -0.93 14.61
CA ILE A 51 -3.44 -1.01 14.37
C ILE A 51 -2.77 -1.74 15.52
N ASN A 52 -1.92 -2.72 15.20
CA ASN A 52 -1.01 -3.32 16.17
C ASN A 52 0.44 -3.04 15.75
N CYS A 53 1.24 -2.50 16.70
CA CYS A 53 2.67 -2.25 16.47
C CYS A 53 3.48 -3.44 16.96
N VAL A 54 4.36 -3.93 16.10
CA VAL A 54 5.26 -5.06 16.35
C VAL A 54 6.71 -4.60 16.45
N LYS A 55 7.59 -5.44 16.99
CA LYS A 55 8.97 -5.06 17.29
C LYS A 55 9.97 -5.51 16.23
N THR A 56 9.66 -6.56 15.50
CA THR A 56 10.55 -7.16 14.51
C THR A 56 9.82 -7.42 13.18
N PHE A 57 10.59 -7.70 12.13
CA PHE A 57 10.02 -8.15 10.86
C PHE A 57 9.33 -9.51 11.01
N GLU A 58 9.93 -10.43 11.76
CA GLU A 58 9.35 -11.75 12.02
C GLU A 58 8.00 -11.64 12.71
N ASP A 59 7.87 -10.70 13.67
CA ASP A 59 6.58 -10.42 14.31
C ASP A 59 5.58 -9.83 13.29
N LEU A 60 6.02 -8.93 12.40
CA LEU A 60 5.16 -8.34 11.37
C LEU A 60 4.59 -9.42 10.46
N PHE A 61 5.45 -10.35 10.03
CA PHE A 61 5.07 -11.41 9.12
C PHE A 61 4.19 -12.48 9.79
N SER A 62 4.59 -12.94 10.98
CA SER A 62 3.97 -14.08 11.65
C SER A 62 2.71 -13.75 12.45
N THR A 63 2.53 -12.47 12.87
CA THR A 63 1.34 -12.08 13.64
C THR A 63 0.10 -12.10 12.74
N PRO A 64 -0.92 -12.89 13.10
CA PRO A 64 -2.18 -12.89 12.35
C PRO A 64 -3.01 -11.64 12.66
N PHE A 65 -3.80 -11.19 11.72
CA PHE A 65 -4.87 -10.24 12.00
C PHE A 65 -5.97 -10.89 12.85
N HIS A 66 -6.58 -10.10 13.74
CA HIS A 66 -7.64 -10.60 14.60
C HIS A 66 -8.56 -9.48 15.09
N GLY A 67 -9.83 -9.77 15.32
CA GLY A 67 -10.82 -8.80 15.79
C GLY A 67 -10.91 -7.62 14.84
N ASP A 68 -10.69 -6.41 15.36
CA ASP A 68 -10.66 -5.18 14.57
C ASP A 68 -9.26 -4.87 14.01
N VAL A 69 -8.21 -5.60 14.42
CA VAL A 69 -6.84 -5.37 13.94
C VAL A 69 -6.70 -5.87 12.51
N ASN A 70 -6.50 -4.95 11.57
CA ASN A 70 -6.31 -5.21 10.16
C ASN A 70 -5.12 -4.46 9.55
N ALA A 71 -4.30 -3.82 10.40
CA ALA A 71 -3.03 -3.22 10.03
C ALA A 71 -1.98 -3.53 11.11
N LEU A 72 -0.82 -4.03 10.68
CA LEU A 72 0.35 -4.24 11.53
C LEU A 72 1.45 -3.28 11.11
N CYS A 73 2.21 -2.74 12.06
CA CYS A 73 3.28 -1.80 11.81
C CYS A 73 4.56 -2.21 12.52
N TRP A 74 5.62 -2.43 11.76
CA TRP A 74 6.96 -2.46 12.31
C TRP A 74 7.55 -1.05 12.22
N LYS A 75 7.49 -0.34 13.37
CA LYS A 75 8.05 1.01 13.48
C LYS A 75 9.57 0.94 13.58
N ARG A 76 10.24 1.74 12.77
CA ARG A 76 11.70 1.85 12.75
C ARG A 76 12.14 3.24 12.31
N GLU A 77 13.30 3.64 12.76
CA GLU A 77 13.97 4.83 12.28
C GLU A 77 15.03 4.41 11.26
N LEU A 78 14.94 4.92 10.05
CA LEU A 78 15.87 4.60 8.99
C LEU A 78 17.02 5.63 8.97
N ILE A 79 18.23 5.13 8.77
CA ILE A 79 19.42 5.93 8.53
C ILE A 79 19.71 6.00 7.03
N GLY A 80 20.47 7.02 6.60
CA GLY A 80 20.84 7.17 5.20
C GLY A 80 20.06 8.27 4.49
N ASP A 81 20.46 8.56 3.27
CA ASP A 81 19.84 9.58 2.43
C ASP A 81 19.13 8.95 1.23
N PHE A 82 17.83 8.73 1.38
CA PHE A 82 16.96 8.20 0.33
C PHE A 82 16.73 9.21 -0.78
N SER A 83 16.84 10.51 -0.49
CA SER A 83 16.68 11.57 -1.48
C SER A 83 17.79 11.52 -2.54
N GLU A 84 18.99 11.09 -2.17
CA GLU A 84 20.10 10.93 -3.10
C GLU A 84 19.79 9.86 -4.17
N ILE A 85 19.13 8.76 -3.78
CA ILE A 85 18.69 7.73 -4.71
C ILE A 85 17.65 8.29 -5.69
N VAL A 86 16.61 8.95 -5.16
CA VAL A 86 15.55 9.57 -5.97
C VAL A 86 16.12 10.60 -6.97
N ASN A 87 17.11 11.38 -6.57
CA ASN A 87 17.69 12.42 -7.41
C ASN A 87 18.64 11.89 -8.51
N GLN A 88 19.11 10.65 -8.41
CA GLN A 88 20.00 10.04 -9.41
C GLN A 88 19.27 9.18 -10.45
N VAL A 89 18.01 8.84 -10.20
CA VAL A 89 17.23 8.06 -11.13
C VAL A 89 16.43 8.99 -12.04
N GLU A 90 16.62 8.83 -13.35
CA GLU A 90 15.84 9.55 -14.33
C GLU A 90 14.44 8.92 -14.45
N LEU A 91 13.41 9.68 -14.08
CA LEU A 91 12.03 9.23 -14.16
C LEU A 91 11.43 9.64 -15.51
N ASN A 92 11.31 8.70 -16.44
CA ASN A 92 10.66 8.87 -17.72
C ASN A 92 9.16 8.55 -17.59
N GLY A 93 8.35 9.57 -17.28
CA GLY A 93 6.91 9.41 -17.05
C GLY A 93 6.49 9.69 -15.59
N ASN A 94 5.40 9.05 -15.17
CA ASN A 94 4.81 9.27 -13.84
C ASN A 94 5.30 8.27 -12.80
N MET A 95 5.75 7.09 -13.25
CA MET A 95 6.23 6.01 -12.38
C MET A 95 7.40 5.26 -13.03
N ALA A 96 8.29 4.72 -12.21
CA ALA A 96 9.32 3.77 -12.62
C ALA A 96 9.53 2.73 -11.52
N GLU A 97 9.74 1.48 -11.91
CA GLU A 97 10.23 0.44 -11.01
C GLU A 97 11.75 0.46 -10.99
N LEU A 98 12.33 0.28 -9.81
CA LEU A 98 13.77 0.17 -9.61
C LEU A 98 14.12 -1.26 -9.23
N ASN A 99 14.94 -1.89 -10.04
CA ASN A 99 15.48 -3.19 -9.73
C ASN A 99 16.80 -3.11 -8.92
N GLN A 100 17.25 -4.25 -8.44
CA GLN A 100 18.47 -4.36 -7.63
C GLN A 100 19.73 -3.93 -8.41
N GLU A 101 19.81 -4.22 -9.70
CA GLU A 101 20.98 -3.91 -10.54
C GLU A 101 21.11 -2.40 -10.72
N GLU A 102 20.01 -1.73 -11.06
CA GLU A 102 19.95 -0.25 -11.18
C GLU A 102 20.35 0.43 -9.87
N LEU A 103 19.83 -0.06 -8.74
CA LEU A 103 20.22 0.47 -7.42
C LEU A 103 21.72 0.32 -7.17
N CYS A 104 22.34 -0.79 -7.56
CA CYS A 104 23.76 -1.05 -7.36
C CYS A 104 24.66 -0.19 -8.23
N GLU A 105 24.20 0.25 -9.40
CA GLU A 105 24.95 1.10 -10.33
C GLU A 105 25.01 2.58 -9.90
N LEU A 106 24.11 3.04 -9.01
CA LEU A 106 24.07 4.43 -8.55
C LEU A 106 25.37 4.84 -7.84
N GLN A 107 25.87 6.01 -8.19
CA GLN A 107 27.07 6.61 -7.61
C GLN A 107 26.74 7.40 -6.36
N LEU A 108 26.59 6.72 -5.24
CA LEU A 108 26.06 7.26 -4.00
C LEU A 108 27.18 7.65 -3.00
N SER A 109 26.90 8.68 -2.23
CA SER A 109 27.67 9.04 -1.04
C SER A 109 27.61 7.90 0.01
N ARG A 110 28.30 8.08 1.13
CA ARG A 110 28.18 7.15 2.26
C ARG A 110 26.74 7.04 2.78
N GLN A 111 26.00 8.15 2.83
CA GLN A 111 24.62 8.16 3.32
C GLN A 111 23.66 7.55 2.31
N GLY A 112 23.83 7.83 1.02
CA GLY A 112 23.05 7.17 -0.03
C GLY A 112 23.30 5.65 -0.09
N LYS A 113 24.54 5.19 0.15
CA LYS A 113 24.85 3.75 0.25
C LYS A 113 24.14 3.08 1.42
N LEU A 114 24.05 3.75 2.58
CA LEU A 114 23.26 3.22 3.71
C LEU A 114 21.78 3.10 3.36
N ALA A 115 21.20 4.11 2.70
CA ALA A 115 19.82 4.05 2.22
C ALA A 115 19.62 2.89 1.24
N ARG A 116 20.52 2.69 0.27
CA ARG A 116 20.49 1.58 -0.67
C ARG A 116 20.53 0.21 0.02
N GLU A 117 21.41 0.04 0.99
CA GLU A 117 21.51 -1.22 1.76
C GLU A 117 20.20 -1.55 2.48
N ILE A 118 19.52 -0.55 3.02
CA ILE A 118 18.21 -0.72 3.65
C ILE A 118 17.18 -1.18 2.62
N LEU A 119 17.09 -0.53 1.45
CA LEU A 119 16.17 -0.94 0.38
C LEU A 119 16.40 -2.38 -0.07
N LEU A 120 17.66 -2.73 -0.35
CA LEU A 120 18.04 -4.09 -0.76
C LEU A 120 17.71 -5.13 0.31
N ASN A 121 17.96 -4.80 1.59
CA ASN A 121 17.61 -5.67 2.71
C ASN A 121 16.10 -5.86 2.82
N ASP A 122 15.32 -4.79 2.72
CA ASP A 122 13.85 -4.87 2.82
C ASP A 122 13.27 -5.69 1.67
N MET A 123 13.75 -5.46 0.44
CA MET A 123 13.37 -6.29 -0.71
C MET A 123 13.71 -7.77 -0.48
N LYS A 124 14.91 -8.03 0.06
CA LYS A 124 15.35 -9.40 0.32
C LYS A 124 14.51 -10.10 1.37
N ILE A 125 14.29 -9.48 2.52
CA ILE A 125 13.51 -10.12 3.61
C ILE A 125 12.07 -10.39 3.20
N LEU A 126 11.45 -9.50 2.42
CA LEU A 126 10.10 -9.71 1.87
C LEU A 126 10.10 -10.90 0.89
N LYS A 127 11.09 -10.98 -0.02
CA LYS A 127 11.23 -12.11 -0.95
C LYS A 127 11.48 -13.44 -0.22
N ASP A 128 12.34 -13.44 0.78
CA ASP A 128 12.64 -14.64 1.58
C ASP A 128 11.40 -15.20 2.30
N HIS A 129 10.38 -14.36 2.51
CA HIS A 129 9.09 -14.74 3.10
C HIS A 129 7.97 -14.95 2.06
N GLY A 130 8.33 -15.02 0.76
CA GLY A 130 7.40 -15.38 -0.31
C GLY A 130 6.61 -14.20 -0.90
N ALA A 131 6.93 -12.96 -0.52
CA ALA A 131 6.35 -11.78 -1.16
C ALA A 131 7.11 -11.40 -2.45
N SER A 132 6.48 -10.59 -3.30
CA SER A 132 7.07 -10.09 -4.55
C SER A 132 7.19 -8.56 -4.50
N PRO A 133 8.19 -8.02 -3.74
CA PRO A 133 8.31 -6.59 -3.54
C PRO A 133 8.74 -5.88 -4.81
N ILE A 134 8.04 -4.77 -5.11
CA ILE A 134 8.39 -3.84 -6.17
C ILE A 134 8.80 -2.52 -5.50
N LEU A 135 9.99 -2.03 -5.85
CA LEU A 135 10.47 -0.71 -5.45
C LEU A 135 10.10 0.30 -6.52
N ASN A 136 9.27 1.27 -6.15
CA ASN A 136 8.72 2.25 -7.07
C ASN A 136 9.24 3.66 -6.78
N LEU A 137 9.56 4.38 -7.85
CA LEU A 137 9.62 5.83 -7.90
C LEU A 137 8.32 6.35 -8.49
N ILE A 138 7.64 7.26 -7.79
CA ILE A 138 6.31 7.73 -8.17
C ILE A 138 6.28 9.25 -8.10
N LYS A 139 6.04 9.88 -9.24
CA LYS A 139 5.77 11.31 -9.35
C LYS A 139 4.30 11.61 -9.12
N CYS A 140 3.43 10.83 -9.73
CA CYS A 140 1.98 10.83 -9.51
C CYS A 140 1.39 9.55 -10.08
N TYR A 141 0.20 9.20 -9.62
CA TYR A 141 -0.61 8.16 -10.24
C TYR A 141 -1.56 8.79 -11.26
N ASP A 142 -1.98 8.00 -12.23
CA ASP A 142 -3.01 8.42 -13.15
C ASP A 142 -4.35 8.58 -12.42
N ARG A 143 -5.14 9.58 -12.84
CA ARG A 143 -6.47 9.82 -12.31
C ARG A 143 -7.49 9.06 -13.15
N ASP A 144 -8.49 8.51 -12.49
CA ASP A 144 -9.64 7.94 -13.17
C ASP A 144 -10.77 8.97 -13.21
N ASP A 145 -10.91 9.58 -14.38
CA ASP A 145 -11.96 10.56 -14.67
C ASP A 145 -13.19 9.94 -15.35
N SER A 146 -13.24 8.61 -15.50
CA SER A 146 -14.33 7.88 -16.16
C SER A 146 -15.68 8.14 -15.51
N TYR A 147 -15.66 8.22 -14.17
CA TYR A 147 -16.85 8.50 -13.36
C TYR A 147 -16.57 9.63 -12.36
N PRO A 148 -16.80 10.90 -12.72
CA PRO A 148 -16.48 12.05 -11.85
C PRO A 148 -17.14 12.00 -10.47
N PHE A 149 -18.31 11.35 -10.36
CA PHE A 149 -19.01 11.13 -9.08
C PHE A 149 -18.50 9.92 -8.30
N PHE A 150 -17.67 9.08 -8.92
CA PHE A 150 -17.13 7.86 -8.33
C PHE A 150 -15.68 7.61 -8.76
N PRO A 151 -14.72 8.41 -8.27
CA PRO A 151 -13.31 8.14 -8.54
C PRO A 151 -12.91 6.75 -8.04
N THR A 152 -12.24 5.97 -8.89
CA THR A 152 -11.71 4.62 -8.62
C THR A 152 -10.19 4.56 -8.60
N ASP A 153 -9.53 5.70 -8.71
CA ASP A 153 -8.08 5.80 -8.59
C ASP A 153 -7.58 5.56 -7.15
N VAL A 154 -6.28 5.33 -7.02
CA VAL A 154 -5.62 5.03 -5.73
C VAL A 154 -5.66 6.16 -4.69
N TYR A 155 -6.02 7.37 -5.08
CA TYR A 155 -6.21 8.51 -4.16
C TYR A 155 -7.56 8.48 -3.45
N SER A 156 -8.51 7.72 -4.00
CA SER A 156 -9.77 7.38 -3.32
C SER A 156 -9.49 6.33 -2.25
N PHE A 157 -10.14 6.42 -1.09
CA PHE A 157 -10.08 5.34 -0.11
C PHE A 157 -10.62 4.05 -0.72
N HIS A 158 -9.82 2.98 -0.63
CA HIS A 158 -10.16 1.67 -1.18
C HIS A 158 -9.57 0.55 -0.31
N VAL A 159 -9.94 -0.66 -0.63
CA VAL A 159 -9.34 -1.89 -0.11
C VAL A 159 -8.78 -2.69 -1.28
N ASP A 160 -7.66 -3.36 -1.04
CA ASP A 160 -7.13 -4.32 -2.00
C ASP A 160 -7.97 -5.59 -1.99
N ARG A 161 -8.11 -6.27 -3.14
CA ARG A 161 -8.78 -7.57 -3.27
C ARG A 161 -7.88 -8.57 -3.97
N SER A 162 -7.88 -9.81 -3.48
CA SER A 162 -7.16 -10.92 -4.09
C SER A 162 -8.03 -12.17 -4.16
N PRO A 163 -7.91 -12.99 -5.21
CA PRO A 163 -8.59 -14.28 -5.29
C PRO A 163 -7.99 -15.34 -4.35
N VAL A 164 -6.81 -15.09 -3.80
CA VAL A 164 -6.09 -15.98 -2.89
C VAL A 164 -5.71 -15.25 -1.60
N ALA A 165 -5.47 -16.01 -0.53
CA ALA A 165 -5.03 -15.45 0.74
C ALA A 165 -3.68 -14.75 0.57
N THR A 166 -3.65 -13.45 0.82
CA THR A 166 -2.47 -12.59 0.77
C THR A 166 -2.69 -11.36 1.63
N ASP A 167 -1.61 -10.61 1.86
CA ASP A 167 -1.59 -9.34 2.57
C ASP A 167 -0.78 -8.33 1.76
N THR A 168 -1.11 -7.04 1.85
CA THR A 168 -0.30 -5.98 1.25
C THR A 168 0.79 -5.55 2.23
N PHE A 169 2.05 -5.58 1.79
CA PHE A 169 3.16 -4.97 2.52
C PHE A 169 3.56 -3.68 1.82
N LEU A 170 3.79 -2.62 2.59
CA LEU A 170 4.26 -1.36 2.03
C LEU A 170 5.16 -0.57 3.00
N CYS A 171 6.12 0.16 2.43
CA CYS A 171 6.97 1.12 3.15
C CYS A 171 7.29 2.30 2.23
N THR A 172 7.02 3.52 2.69
CA THR A 172 7.47 4.74 2.01
C THR A 172 8.79 5.21 2.63
N TYR A 173 9.82 5.38 1.81
CA TYR A 173 11.16 5.81 2.24
C TYR A 173 11.39 7.31 2.02
N GLN A 174 10.77 7.87 0.99
CA GLN A 174 10.88 9.28 0.60
C GLN A 174 9.54 9.77 0.06
N GLY A 175 9.23 11.05 0.29
CA GLY A 175 7.98 11.67 -0.16
C GLY A 175 6.84 11.51 0.85
N GLU A 176 5.60 11.69 0.41
CA GLU A 176 4.41 11.55 1.27
C GLU A 176 4.06 10.05 1.47
N ALA A 177 3.77 9.66 2.70
CA ALA A 177 3.36 8.29 3.00
C ALA A 177 1.86 8.08 2.74
N SER A 178 1.49 6.84 2.43
CA SER A 178 0.10 6.41 2.30
C SER A 178 -0.68 6.65 3.60
N GLU A 179 -1.99 6.67 3.50
CA GLU A 179 -2.90 6.89 4.62
C GLU A 179 -3.88 5.73 4.75
N ILE A 180 -4.23 5.39 5.97
CA ILE A 180 -5.35 4.52 6.29
C ILE A 180 -6.44 5.29 7.02
N ILE A 181 -7.66 4.76 6.98
CA ILE A 181 -8.79 5.27 7.74
C ILE A 181 -9.41 4.12 8.54
N PRO A 182 -9.76 4.33 9.82
CA PRO A 182 -10.46 3.29 10.57
C PRO A 182 -11.75 2.85 9.84
N ASN A 183 -11.97 1.53 9.70
CA ASN A 183 -13.15 0.99 9.04
C ASN A 183 -14.45 1.52 9.65
N SER A 184 -14.48 1.79 10.96
CA SER A 184 -15.61 2.41 11.65
C SER A 184 -15.90 3.86 11.20
N GLN A 185 -14.90 4.53 10.60
CA GLN A 185 -14.97 5.92 10.13
C GLN A 185 -15.11 6.01 8.59
N ALA A 186 -15.22 4.90 7.91
CA ALA A 186 -15.45 4.80 6.47
C ALA A 186 -16.82 4.18 6.17
N ILE A 187 -17.30 4.41 4.96
CA ILE A 187 -18.49 3.77 4.40
C ILE A 187 -18.21 3.43 2.95
N GLN A 188 -18.55 2.21 2.52
CA GLN A 188 -18.47 1.86 1.09
C GLN A 188 -19.31 2.83 0.26
N LYS A 189 -18.75 3.36 -0.81
CA LYS A 189 -19.44 4.33 -1.68
C LYS A 189 -20.73 3.75 -2.27
N VAL A 190 -20.73 2.46 -2.59
CA VAL A 190 -21.91 1.77 -3.14
C VAL A 190 -23.09 1.68 -2.16
N LEU A 191 -22.87 1.92 -0.86
CA LEU A 191 -23.92 1.97 0.15
C LEU A 191 -24.50 3.38 0.37
N VAL A 192 -23.91 4.39 -0.26
CA VAL A 192 -24.42 5.77 -0.21
C VAL A 192 -25.57 5.91 -1.22
N PRO A 193 -26.79 6.26 -0.80
CA PRO A 193 -27.97 6.23 -1.68
C PRO A 193 -27.79 7.03 -2.96
N GLU A 194 -27.26 8.25 -2.87
CA GLU A 194 -27.08 9.15 -4.01
C GLU A 194 -26.07 8.60 -5.02
N ILE A 195 -24.97 7.97 -4.54
CA ILE A 195 -23.99 7.33 -5.37
C ILE A 195 -24.56 6.07 -6.02
N ARG A 196 -25.27 5.27 -5.22
CA ARG A 196 -25.90 4.04 -5.71
C ARG A 196 -26.93 4.31 -6.81
N ASP A 197 -27.70 5.40 -6.68
CA ASP A 197 -28.67 5.82 -7.69
C ASP A 197 -27.99 6.24 -9.00
N GLU A 198 -26.83 6.89 -8.94
CA GLU A 198 -26.02 7.20 -10.14
C GLU A 198 -25.44 5.95 -10.77
N LEU A 199 -24.94 4.98 -9.97
CA LEU A 199 -24.43 3.70 -10.48
C LEU A 199 -25.54 2.87 -11.14
N LYS A 200 -26.78 2.93 -10.62
CA LYS A 200 -27.93 2.29 -11.26
C LYS A 200 -28.24 2.82 -12.66
N LYS A 201 -27.95 4.09 -12.93
CA LYS A 201 -28.13 4.67 -14.28
C LYS A 201 -27.10 4.15 -15.28
N LEU A 202 -25.97 3.63 -14.82
CA LEU A 202 -24.94 3.01 -15.68
C LEU A 202 -25.27 1.55 -16.00
N TYR A 203 -26.12 0.92 -15.19
CA TYR A 203 -26.47 -0.48 -15.32
C TYR A 203 -27.76 -0.64 -16.15
N ASP A 204 -27.68 -1.34 -17.26
CA ASP A 204 -28.77 -1.61 -18.19
C ASP A 204 -29.40 -3.00 -18.04
N GLY A 205 -28.91 -3.78 -17.06
CA GLY A 205 -29.38 -5.14 -16.79
C GLY A 205 -30.60 -5.23 -15.88
N ALA A 206 -31.04 -6.46 -15.59
CA ALA A 206 -32.10 -6.72 -14.63
C ALA A 206 -31.63 -6.43 -13.19
N GLU A 207 -32.52 -5.92 -12.33
CA GLU A 207 -32.23 -5.54 -10.93
C GLU A 207 -31.47 -6.63 -10.15
N VAL A 208 -31.76 -7.89 -10.40
CA VAL A 208 -31.09 -9.04 -9.76
C VAL A 208 -29.57 -9.11 -10.05
N GLY A 209 -29.10 -8.53 -11.16
CA GLY A 209 -27.69 -8.52 -11.55
C GLY A 209 -26.92 -7.30 -11.07
N PHE A 210 -27.56 -6.32 -10.45
CA PHE A 210 -26.92 -5.06 -10.09
C PHE A 210 -25.79 -5.22 -9.08
N GLU A 211 -25.93 -6.10 -8.08
CA GLU A 211 -24.86 -6.37 -7.10
C GLU A 211 -23.64 -7.02 -7.78
N SER A 212 -23.86 -7.96 -8.70
CA SER A 212 -22.76 -8.54 -9.48
C SER A 212 -22.03 -7.49 -10.31
N PHE A 213 -22.77 -6.58 -10.96
CA PHE A 213 -22.20 -5.46 -11.68
C PHE A 213 -21.31 -4.59 -10.80
N LEU A 214 -21.73 -4.25 -9.57
CA LEU A 214 -20.93 -3.46 -8.66
C LEU A 214 -19.60 -4.15 -8.31
N THR A 215 -19.62 -5.46 -8.12
CA THR A 215 -18.44 -6.27 -7.80
C THR A 215 -17.53 -6.47 -9.01
N GLU A 216 -18.09 -6.77 -10.19
CA GLU A 216 -17.35 -6.97 -11.44
C GLU A 216 -16.65 -5.70 -11.91
N CYS A 217 -17.22 -4.52 -11.60
CA CYS A 217 -16.62 -3.22 -11.88
C CYS A 217 -15.80 -2.66 -10.71
N PHE A 218 -15.56 -3.45 -9.66
CA PHE A 218 -14.78 -3.09 -8.47
C PHE A 218 -15.30 -1.87 -7.69
N PHE A 219 -16.53 -1.42 -7.93
CA PHE A 219 -17.11 -0.28 -7.22
C PHE A 219 -17.26 -0.55 -5.72
N ASP A 220 -17.49 -1.80 -5.34
CA ASP A 220 -17.61 -2.23 -3.94
C ASP A 220 -16.30 -2.15 -3.14
N LEU A 221 -15.14 -1.93 -3.79
CA LEU A 221 -13.85 -1.76 -3.12
C LEU A 221 -13.60 -0.34 -2.61
N HIS A 222 -14.40 0.63 -3.03
CA HIS A 222 -14.15 2.05 -2.75
C HIS A 222 -15.00 2.58 -1.60
N TYR A 223 -14.35 3.44 -0.80
CA TYR A 223 -14.91 4.00 0.42
C TYR A 223 -14.89 5.53 0.40
N GLN A 224 -15.73 6.12 1.20
CA GLN A 224 -15.65 7.53 1.56
C GLN A 224 -15.54 7.67 3.07
N ALA A 225 -14.83 8.72 3.51
CA ALA A 225 -14.73 9.07 4.92
C ALA A 225 -16.07 9.58 5.44
N LYS A 226 -16.45 9.16 6.64
CA LYS A 226 -17.58 9.75 7.37
C LYS A 226 -17.24 11.18 7.83
N PRO A 227 -18.23 12.03 8.14
CA PRO A 227 -17.96 13.34 8.74
C PRO A 227 -17.06 13.21 9.98
N ASN A 228 -16.07 14.09 10.08
CA ASN A 228 -15.06 14.12 11.14
C ASN A 228 -14.15 12.89 11.26
N ALA A 229 -14.10 12.07 10.22
CA ALA A 229 -13.15 10.95 10.17
C ALA A 229 -11.71 11.47 10.20
N GLN A 230 -10.86 10.74 10.90
CA GLN A 230 -9.45 11.06 11.03
C GLN A 230 -8.60 9.99 10.32
N THR A 231 -7.83 10.44 9.35
CA THR A 231 -6.87 9.57 8.66
C THR A 231 -5.61 9.39 9.50
N ILE A 232 -4.94 8.28 9.29
CA ILE A 232 -3.69 7.93 9.94
C ILE A 232 -2.64 7.82 8.84
N ASN A 233 -1.66 8.71 8.87
CA ASN A 233 -0.51 8.65 7.97
C ASN A 233 0.41 7.52 8.41
N LEU A 234 0.84 6.68 7.47
CA LEU A 234 1.66 5.50 7.73
C LEU A 234 3.11 5.83 8.11
N GLY A 235 3.54 7.06 7.87
CA GLY A 235 4.88 7.55 8.20
C GLY A 235 5.96 7.02 7.26
N LEU A 236 7.14 7.65 7.35
CA LEU A 236 8.30 7.25 6.56
C LEU A 236 9.10 6.16 7.28
N GLY A 237 9.60 5.21 6.50
CA GLY A 237 10.49 4.16 6.99
C GLY A 237 9.81 3.02 7.73
N HIS A 238 8.55 3.15 8.09
CA HIS A 238 7.80 2.09 8.75
C HIS A 238 7.33 1.04 7.74
N LEU A 239 7.54 -0.23 8.04
CA LEU A 239 7.03 -1.32 7.22
C LEU A 239 5.66 -1.76 7.77
N TRP A 240 4.69 -1.75 6.89
CA TRP A 240 3.31 -2.09 7.22
C TRP A 240 2.88 -3.38 6.53
N LYS A 241 1.99 -4.10 7.20
CA LYS A 241 1.23 -5.23 6.68
C LYS A 241 -0.24 -4.88 6.80
N LEU A 242 -0.98 -4.84 5.70
CA LEU A 242 -2.38 -4.47 5.61
C LEU A 242 -3.21 -5.67 5.16
N ALA A 243 -4.36 -5.87 5.81
CA ALA A 243 -5.27 -6.94 5.45
C ALA A 243 -5.96 -6.65 4.11
N VAL A 244 -5.97 -7.64 3.24
CA VAL A 244 -6.58 -7.66 1.91
C VAL A 244 -7.94 -8.36 1.96
N ASP A 245 -8.89 -7.95 1.10
CA ASP A 245 -10.14 -8.67 0.87
C ASP A 245 -9.86 -9.94 0.06
N HIS A 246 -9.97 -11.12 0.69
CA HIS A 246 -9.76 -12.40 0.04
C HIS A 246 -10.69 -13.48 0.61
N PRO A 247 -10.94 -14.57 -0.15
CA PRO A 247 -11.74 -15.68 0.36
C PRO A 247 -11.16 -16.27 1.65
N GLY A 248 -11.97 -16.32 2.70
CA GLY A 248 -11.55 -16.85 4.01
C GLY A 248 -10.87 -15.83 4.94
N SER A 249 -10.77 -14.56 4.58
CA SER A 249 -10.37 -13.50 5.50
C SER A 249 -11.29 -13.49 6.72
N LYS A 250 -10.68 -13.35 7.92
CA LYS A 250 -11.41 -13.34 9.21
C LYS A 250 -11.56 -11.94 9.78
N VAL A 251 -10.99 -10.95 9.11
CA VAL A 251 -11.02 -9.55 9.49
C VAL A 251 -11.49 -8.71 8.30
N LEU A 252 -11.96 -7.50 8.56
CA LEU A 252 -12.25 -6.55 7.49
C LEU A 252 -10.94 -6.12 6.82
N PRO A 253 -10.92 -5.93 5.49
CA PRO A 253 -9.74 -5.42 4.79
C PRO A 253 -9.42 -3.99 5.25
N CYS A 254 -8.13 -3.62 5.17
CA CYS A 254 -7.66 -2.31 5.59
C CYS A 254 -8.00 -1.25 4.55
N VAL A 255 -8.81 -0.26 4.93
CA VAL A 255 -9.16 0.86 4.05
C VAL A 255 -8.01 1.86 4.01
N HIS A 256 -7.43 2.07 2.83
CA HIS A 256 -6.25 2.91 2.64
C HIS A 256 -6.33 3.73 1.35
N ARG A 257 -5.37 4.63 1.16
CA ARG A 257 -5.20 5.40 -0.08
C ARG A 257 -3.76 5.85 -0.28
N ALA A 258 -3.41 6.17 -1.51
CA ALA A 258 -2.22 6.96 -1.82
C ALA A 258 -2.40 8.41 -1.33
N PRO A 259 -1.34 9.08 -0.89
CA PRO A 259 -1.37 10.50 -0.58
C PRO A 259 -1.44 11.32 -1.87
N ILE A 260 -1.97 12.54 -1.78
CA ILE A 260 -1.83 13.50 -2.88
C ILE A 260 -0.38 14.01 -2.85
N GLU A 261 0.31 13.84 -3.96
CA GLU A 261 1.70 14.28 -4.10
C GLU A 261 1.81 15.80 -4.06
N LYS A 262 2.84 16.29 -3.40
CA LYS A 262 3.20 17.70 -3.46
C LYS A 262 4.01 17.97 -4.74
N ASN A 263 3.76 19.09 -5.39
CA ASN A 263 4.43 19.47 -6.63
C ASN A 263 5.96 19.33 -6.54
N GLY A 264 6.54 18.58 -7.48
CA GLY A 264 7.98 18.35 -7.58
C GLY A 264 8.53 17.30 -6.59
N GLN A 265 7.69 16.67 -5.79
CA GLN A 265 8.10 15.61 -4.87
C GLN A 265 7.89 14.25 -5.50
N ILE A 266 8.93 13.41 -5.45
CA ILE A 266 8.88 12.02 -5.91
C ILE A 266 8.83 11.12 -4.68
N ARG A 267 7.95 10.13 -4.69
CA ARG A 267 7.90 9.09 -3.67
C ARG A 267 8.82 7.95 -4.05
N LEU A 268 9.49 7.40 -3.05
CA LEU A 268 10.21 6.14 -3.14
C LEU A 268 9.55 5.17 -2.16
N MET A 269 8.99 4.08 -2.66
CA MET A 269 8.27 3.12 -1.82
C MET A 269 8.40 1.68 -2.32
N ILE A 270 8.39 0.73 -1.39
CA ILE A 270 8.15 -0.68 -1.65
C ILE A 270 6.67 -0.99 -1.43
N ILE A 271 6.12 -1.81 -2.33
CA ILE A 271 4.80 -2.43 -2.18
C ILE A 271 4.85 -3.87 -2.71
N CYS A 272 4.11 -4.78 -2.10
CA CYS A 272 3.86 -6.13 -2.58
C CYS A 272 2.58 -6.71 -1.99
#